data_99740165a4cb7879576d60443883e3a1
#
_entry.id   99740165a4cb7879576d60443883e3a1
#
_cell.length_a   1.000
_cell.length_b   1.000
_cell.length_c   1.000
_cell.angle_alpha   90.00
_cell.angle_beta   90.00
_cell.angle_gamma   90.00
#
_symmetry.space_group_name_H-M   'P 1'
#
loop_
_entity.id
_entity.type
_entity.pdbx_description
1 polymer ?
#
loop_
_entity_poly.entity_id
_entity_poly.type
_entity_poly.pdbx_seq_one_letter_code
_entity_poly.pdbx_strand_id
1 'polypeptide(L)'
;YASDDFNKSSRDLSDIQNGSYNFNEVHKEYLATAIDEVELKQDAASNLVHAIYYFKNNDNSTGSSYGNKANSLMDEAIQYQNARNKLVNDNPNLFR
;
A
#
# COMPACT_ATOMS: atom_id res chain seq x y z
N TYR A 1 7.66 -11.36 9.27
CA TYR A 1 8.16 -10.13 8.66
C TYR A 1 7.00 -9.23 8.24
N ALA A 2 7.22 -7.91 8.22
CA ALA A 2 6.20 -6.93 7.88
C ALA A 2 5.64 -7.12 6.46
N SER A 3 6.48 -7.52 5.50
CA SER A 3 6.03 -7.75 4.12
C SER A 3 5.08 -8.94 4.01
N ASP A 4 5.23 -9.96 4.85
CA ASP A 4 4.31 -11.11 4.88
C ASP A 4 2.94 -10.70 5.42
N ASP A 5 2.92 -9.83 6.43
CA ASP A 5 1.67 -9.30 6.99
C ASP A 5 0.92 -8.43 5.96
N PHE A 6 1.63 -7.62 5.20
CA PHE A 6 1.04 -6.84 4.12
C PHE A 6 0.48 -7.71 2.99
N ASN A 7 1.18 -8.80 2.64
CA ASN A 7 0.69 -9.77 1.65
C ASN A 7 -0.63 -10.39 2.09
N LYS A 8 -0.73 -10.78 3.35
CA LYS A 8 -1.94 -11.36 3.90
C LYS A 8 -3.09 -10.37 3.86
N SER A 9 -2.85 -9.12 4.27
CA SER A 9 -3.85 -8.06 4.25
C SER A 9 -4.34 -7.78 2.83
N SER A 10 -3.44 -7.74 1.84
CA SER A 10 -3.80 -7.53 0.44
C SER A 10 -4.70 -8.64 -0.09
N ARG A 11 -4.40 -9.90 0.23
CA ARG A 11 -5.24 -11.04 -0.18
C ARG A 11 -6.61 -11.01 0.48
N ASP A 12 -6.69 -10.70 1.77
CA ASP A 12 -7.95 -10.62 2.49
C ASP A 12 -8.86 -9.54 1.89
N LEU A 13 -8.31 -8.37 1.55
CA LEU A 13 -9.06 -7.30 0.89
C LEU A 13 -9.53 -7.71 -0.51
N SER A 14 -8.70 -8.42 -1.26
CA SER A 14 -9.07 -8.91 -2.60
C SER A 14 -10.20 -9.94 -2.51
N ASP A 15 -10.16 -10.84 -1.53
CA ASP A 15 -11.21 -11.84 -1.31
C ASP A 15 -12.55 -11.16 -0.97
N ILE A 16 -12.54 -10.12 -0.15
CA ILE A 16 -13.73 -9.34 0.16
C ILE A 16 -14.26 -8.65 -1.11
N GLN A 17 -13.40 -8.04 -1.90
CA GLN A 17 -13.80 -7.36 -3.13
C GLN A 17 -14.39 -8.31 -4.16
N ASN A 18 -13.85 -9.52 -4.27
CA ASN A 18 -14.28 -10.54 -5.24
C ASN A 18 -15.42 -11.41 -4.73
N GLY A 19 -15.82 -11.27 -3.47
CA GLY A 19 -16.90 -12.04 -2.86
C GLY A 19 -18.28 -11.61 -3.35
N SER A 20 -19.32 -12.30 -2.86
CA SER A 20 -20.71 -12.09 -3.28
C SER A 20 -21.37 -10.88 -2.61
N TYR A 21 -20.62 -9.87 -2.28
CA TYR A 21 -21.13 -8.68 -1.61
C TYR A 21 -21.61 -7.64 -2.62
N ASN A 22 -22.80 -7.09 -2.37
CA ASN A 22 -23.35 -6.00 -3.20
C ASN A 22 -22.79 -4.65 -2.72
N PHE A 23 -21.54 -4.39 -3.04
CA PHE A 23 -20.95 -3.06 -2.82
C PHE A 23 -21.34 -2.15 -3.98
N ASN A 24 -21.61 -0.88 -3.67
CA ASN A 24 -21.75 0.12 -4.73
C ASN A 24 -20.38 0.50 -5.29
N GLU A 25 -20.35 1.30 -6.35
CA GLU A 25 -19.10 1.67 -7.05
C GLU A 25 -18.13 2.40 -6.13
N VAL A 26 -18.61 3.20 -5.17
CA VAL A 26 -17.77 3.92 -4.22
C VAL A 26 -17.06 2.95 -3.28
N HIS A 27 -17.76 1.95 -2.77
CA HIS A 27 -17.17 0.93 -1.91
C HIS A 27 -16.13 0.10 -2.66
N LYS A 28 -16.40 -0.26 -3.90
CA LYS A 28 -15.45 -0.98 -4.76
C LYS A 28 -14.17 -0.16 -4.98
N GLU A 29 -14.32 1.12 -5.28
CA GLU A 29 -13.19 2.02 -5.46
C GLU A 29 -12.40 2.18 -4.17
N TYR A 30 -13.06 2.31 -3.03
CA TYR A 30 -12.41 2.37 -1.73
C TYR A 30 -11.55 1.13 -1.47
N LEU A 31 -12.11 -0.06 -1.70
CA LEU A 31 -11.38 -1.32 -1.51
C LEU A 31 -10.20 -1.44 -2.49
N ALA A 32 -10.38 -1.06 -3.74
CA ALA A 32 -9.31 -1.10 -4.74
C ALA A 32 -8.14 -0.21 -4.33
N THR A 33 -8.40 1.02 -3.89
CA THR A 33 -7.35 1.93 -3.43
C THR A 33 -6.67 1.41 -2.17
N ALA A 34 -7.40 0.76 -1.26
CA ALA A 34 -6.83 0.16 -0.06
C ALA A 34 -5.87 -0.99 -0.40
N ILE A 35 -6.22 -1.83 -1.36
CA ILE A 35 -5.37 -2.93 -1.83
C ILE A 35 -4.09 -2.37 -2.46
N ASP A 36 -4.21 -1.39 -3.34
CA ASP A 36 -3.08 -0.75 -4.00
C ASP A 36 -2.12 -0.12 -2.99
N GLU A 37 -2.66 0.54 -1.96
CA GLU A 37 -1.85 1.13 -0.90
C GLU A 37 -1.05 0.07 -0.14
N VAL A 38 -1.69 -1.05 0.22
CA VAL A 38 -1.02 -2.15 0.94
C VAL A 38 0.11 -2.74 0.09
N GLU A 39 -0.13 -2.95 -1.20
CA GLU A 39 0.88 -3.48 -2.11
C GLU A 39 2.08 -2.54 -2.24
N LEU A 40 1.85 -1.22 -2.34
CA LEU A 40 2.92 -0.23 -2.38
C LEU A 40 3.73 -0.20 -1.08
N LYS A 41 3.07 -0.29 0.07
CA LYS A 41 3.75 -0.33 1.37
C LYS A 41 4.59 -1.60 1.52
N GLN A 42 4.10 -2.73 1.01
CA GLN A 42 4.85 -3.98 0.99
C GLN A 42 6.12 -3.84 0.16
N ASP A 43 6.03 -3.27 -1.04
CA ASP A 43 7.17 -3.04 -1.90
C ASP A 43 8.17 -2.07 -1.27
N ALA A 44 7.68 -1.02 -0.63
CA ALA A 44 8.52 -0.06 0.09
C ALA A 44 9.29 -0.76 1.22
N ALA A 45 8.63 -1.62 2.00
CA ALA A 45 9.27 -2.37 3.08
C ALA A 45 10.38 -3.28 2.55
N SER A 46 10.15 -3.99 1.44
CA SER A 46 11.17 -4.81 0.78
C SER A 46 12.38 -4.00 0.35
N ASN A 47 12.15 -2.84 -0.25
CA ASN A 47 13.24 -1.96 -0.69
C ASN A 47 14.04 -1.40 0.49
N LEU A 48 13.38 -1.10 1.62
CA LEU A 48 14.08 -0.66 2.84
C LEU A 48 14.98 -1.75 3.40
N VAL A 49 14.52 -3.00 3.41
CA VAL A 49 15.34 -4.14 3.86
C VAL A 49 16.59 -4.26 2.98
N HIS A 50 16.45 -4.14 1.66
CA HIS A 50 17.58 -4.17 0.75
C HIS A 50 18.52 -2.98 0.99
N ALA A 51 17.99 -1.78 1.21
CA ALA A 51 18.79 -0.61 1.52
C ALA A 51 19.67 -0.82 2.76
N ILE A 52 19.07 -1.34 3.83
CA ILE A 52 19.79 -1.64 5.09
C ILE A 52 20.91 -2.64 4.83
N TYR A 53 20.63 -3.70 4.10
CA TYR A 53 21.61 -4.72 3.75
C TYR A 53 22.83 -4.11 3.05
N TYR A 54 22.62 -3.27 2.04
CA TYR A 54 23.71 -2.67 1.29
C TYR A 54 24.47 -1.62 2.12
N PHE A 55 23.80 -0.86 2.96
CA PHE A 55 24.47 0.06 3.88
C PHE A 55 25.38 -0.68 4.86
N LYS A 56 24.93 -1.82 5.39
CA LYS A 56 25.74 -2.67 6.28
C LYS A 56 26.99 -3.22 5.59
N ASN A 57 26.93 -3.42 4.29
CA ASN A 57 28.05 -3.94 3.49
C ASN A 57 28.85 -2.81 2.83
N ASN A 58 28.68 -1.57 3.27
CA ASN A 58 29.39 -0.39 2.80
C ASN A 58 29.13 -0.04 1.33
N ASP A 59 28.06 -0.57 0.73
CA ASP A 59 27.63 -0.21 -0.61
C ASP A 59 26.56 0.88 -0.53
N ASN A 60 27.01 2.10 -0.20
CA ASN A 60 26.13 3.23 0.06
C ASN A 60 25.37 3.67 -1.20
N SER A 61 25.97 3.55 -2.37
CA SER A 61 25.33 3.92 -3.64
C SER A 61 24.12 3.05 -3.92
N THR A 62 24.26 1.73 -3.81
CA THR A 62 23.16 0.79 -4.01
C THR A 62 22.11 0.91 -2.90
N GLY A 63 22.56 1.08 -1.66
CA GLY A 63 21.65 1.31 -0.53
C GLY A 63 20.81 2.57 -0.73
N SER A 64 21.41 3.66 -1.19
CA SER A 64 20.68 4.90 -1.48
C SER A 64 19.65 4.72 -2.59
N SER A 65 19.97 3.94 -3.63
CA SER A 65 19.01 3.64 -4.72
C SER A 65 17.76 2.93 -4.19
N TYR A 66 17.93 1.92 -3.35
CA TYR A 66 16.80 1.21 -2.73
C TYR A 66 16.03 2.11 -1.75
N GLY A 67 16.72 2.95 -0.99
CA GLY A 67 16.08 3.90 -0.08
C GLY A 67 15.22 4.91 -0.82
N ASN A 68 15.74 5.45 -1.92
CA ASN A 68 14.99 6.39 -2.76
C ASN A 68 13.76 5.74 -3.40
N LYS A 69 13.90 4.50 -3.85
CA LYS A 69 12.78 3.74 -4.40
C LYS A 69 11.69 3.50 -3.34
N ALA A 70 12.09 3.15 -2.12
CA ALA A 70 11.16 2.98 -1.01
C ALA A 70 10.40 4.28 -0.71
N ASN A 71 11.09 5.43 -0.70
CA ASN A 71 10.45 6.72 -0.49
C ASN A 71 9.43 7.05 -1.58
N SER A 72 9.75 6.77 -2.84
CA SER A 72 8.82 6.99 -3.96
C SER A 72 7.58 6.12 -3.83
N LEU A 73 7.74 4.86 -3.43
CA LEU A 73 6.62 3.93 -3.22
C LEU A 73 5.73 4.39 -2.05
N MET A 74 6.33 4.91 -0.98
CA MET A 74 5.57 5.45 0.15
C MET A 74 4.79 6.70 -0.24
N ASP A 75 5.38 7.58 -1.06
CA ASP A 75 4.68 8.76 -1.58
C ASP A 75 3.47 8.37 -2.42
N GLU A 76 3.59 7.35 -3.27
CA GLU A 76 2.45 6.81 -4.03
C GLU A 76 1.38 6.24 -3.10
N ALA A 77 1.79 5.51 -2.05
CA ALA A 77 0.84 4.96 -1.07
C ALA A 77 0.05 6.07 -0.37
N ILE A 78 0.69 7.19 -0.06
CA ILE A 78 0.03 8.36 0.55
C ILE A 78 -1.01 8.93 -0.42
N GLN A 79 -0.75 8.96 -1.72
CA GLN A 79 -1.72 9.43 -2.70
C GLN A 79 -2.98 8.57 -2.71
N TYR A 80 -2.85 7.24 -2.61
CA TYR A 80 -4.00 6.33 -2.49
C TYR A 80 -4.75 6.55 -1.18
N GLN A 81 -4.04 6.79 -0.08
CA GLN A 81 -4.66 7.12 1.20
C GLN A 81 -5.49 8.40 1.11
N ASN A 82 -4.95 9.44 0.47
CA ASN A 82 -5.65 10.70 0.26
C ASN A 82 -6.90 10.51 -0.63
N ALA A 83 -6.80 9.68 -1.66
CA ALA A 83 -7.95 9.35 -2.52
C ALA A 83 -9.06 8.67 -1.73
N ARG A 84 -8.72 7.73 -0.83
CA ARG A 84 -9.72 7.10 0.05
C ARG A 84 -10.37 8.09 0.99
N ASN A 85 -9.58 8.97 1.59
CA ASN A 85 -10.10 9.99 2.49
C ASN A 85 -11.07 10.90 1.75
N LYS A 86 -10.79 11.24 0.50
CA LYS A 86 -11.69 12.03 -0.34
C LYS A 86 -12.99 11.28 -0.62
N LEU A 87 -12.92 9.98 -0.93
CA LEU A 87 -14.12 9.16 -1.13
C LEU A 87 -15.01 9.16 0.11
N VAL A 88 -14.43 9.02 1.30
CA VAL A 88 -15.17 9.04 2.56
C VAL A 88 -15.81 10.42 2.78
N ASN A 89 -15.05 11.50 2.56
CA ASN A 89 -15.53 12.86 2.76
C ASN A 89 -16.64 13.26 1.77
N ASP A 90 -16.54 12.76 0.53
CA ASP A 90 -17.54 13.05 -0.50
C ASP A 90 -18.81 12.20 -0.33
N ASN A 91 -18.72 11.07 0.40
CA ASN A 91 -19.83 10.13 0.56
C ASN A 91 -20.00 9.73 2.04
N PRO A 92 -20.22 10.67 2.94
CA PRO A 92 -20.20 10.38 4.39
C PRO A 92 -21.28 9.39 4.82
N ASN A 93 -22.40 9.31 4.12
CA ASN A 93 -23.49 8.40 4.46
C ASN A 93 -23.18 6.94 4.14
N LEU A 94 -22.24 6.67 3.25
CA LEU A 94 -21.87 5.32 2.83
C LEU A 94 -20.84 4.66 3.75
N PHE A 95 -20.14 5.44 4.56
CA PHE A 95 -19.05 4.99 5.42
C PHE A 95 -19.34 5.16 6.93
N ARG A 96 -20.61 5.20 7.28
CA ARG A 96 -21.04 5.27 8.68
C ARG A 96 -21.13 3.89 9.33
#